data_3d740629e6282f3f7d8f7bea81b43463
#
_entry.id   3d740629e6282f3f7d8f7bea81b43463
#
_cell.length_a   1.000
_cell.length_b   1.000
_cell.length_c   1.000
_cell.angle_alpha   90.00
_cell.angle_beta   90.00
_cell.angle_gamma   90.00
#
_symmetry.space_group_name_H-M   'P 1'
#
loop_
_entity.id
_entity.type
_entity.pdbx_description
1 polymer ?
#
loop_
_entity_poly.entity_id
_entity_poly.type
_entity_poly.pdbx_seq_one_letter_code
_entity_poly.pdbx_strand_id
1 'polypeptide(L)'
;MLNFTHLHVHSTYSILDGMSSISGLVDKAIAGSMHSMALTDHGNMFGIKHFFDYVCGINKPILKEIEKIELQLKETLTTHQNEEEFQSLQGLLSEKRKLLFKPIFGCEVYVARTTNSNPNGSRFVKEFKENLSGDHLILLAKNLTGYHNLCKLVSLAWIEGEYLRPRIDKEILEQDLKHLIENYSEEDE
;
A
#
# COMPACT_ATOMS: atom_id res chain seq x y z
N MET A 1 -13.34 -20.29 -0.29
CA MET A 1 -12.11 -19.68 -0.81
C MET A 1 -11.37 -19.03 0.34
N LEU A 2 -10.07 -19.26 0.45
CA LEU A 2 -9.26 -18.56 1.45
C LEU A 2 -9.14 -17.09 1.05
N ASN A 3 -9.66 -16.20 1.88
CA ASN A 3 -9.54 -14.75 1.68
C ASN A 3 -8.11 -14.34 2.12
N PHE A 4 -7.15 -14.39 1.20
CA PHE A 4 -5.75 -14.15 1.47
C PHE A 4 -5.24 -12.91 0.72
N THR A 5 -4.42 -12.11 1.38
CA THR A 5 -3.75 -10.93 0.80
C THR A 5 -2.27 -10.98 1.14
N HIS A 6 -1.41 -10.92 0.15
CA HIS A 6 0.02 -10.73 0.36
C HIS A 6 0.30 -9.29 0.81
N LEU A 7 0.90 -9.14 1.99
CA LEU A 7 1.28 -7.84 2.56
C LEU A 7 2.77 -7.50 2.41
N HIS A 8 3.57 -8.42 1.87
CA HIS A 8 5.01 -8.28 1.64
C HIS A 8 5.36 -8.86 0.27
N VAL A 9 5.53 -8.00 -0.72
CA VAL A 9 5.78 -8.38 -2.11
C VAL A 9 6.78 -7.42 -2.74
N HIS A 10 7.77 -7.99 -3.45
CA HIS A 10 8.80 -7.28 -4.19
C HIS A 10 8.60 -7.38 -5.68
N SER A 11 8.80 -6.27 -6.37
CA SER A 11 8.79 -6.19 -7.83
C SER A 11 10.23 -6.03 -8.38
N THR A 12 10.33 -5.83 -9.69
CA THR A 12 11.60 -5.49 -10.37
C THR A 12 12.24 -4.19 -9.85
N TYR A 13 11.51 -3.37 -9.07
CA TYR A 13 12.07 -2.18 -8.41
C TYR A 13 12.86 -2.51 -7.14
N SER A 14 12.76 -3.74 -6.63
CA SER A 14 13.69 -4.31 -5.63
C SER A 14 14.93 -4.85 -6.37
N ILE A 15 15.83 -3.95 -6.77
CA ILE A 15 16.97 -4.23 -7.64
C ILE A 15 17.85 -5.34 -7.02
N LEU A 16 18.24 -6.32 -7.83
CA LEU A 16 19.01 -7.53 -7.50
C LEU A 16 18.24 -8.59 -6.68
N ASP A 17 16.97 -8.35 -6.34
CA ASP A 17 16.16 -9.28 -5.55
C ASP A 17 14.85 -9.63 -6.25
N GLY A 18 14.07 -8.63 -6.65
CA GLY A 18 12.79 -8.84 -7.32
C GLY A 18 12.94 -9.01 -8.85
N MET A 19 12.42 -10.13 -9.39
CA MET A 19 12.38 -10.37 -10.84
C MET A 19 10.98 -10.24 -11.44
N SER A 20 9.95 -10.13 -10.61
CA SER A 20 8.57 -10.13 -11.04
C SER A 20 8.11 -8.75 -11.50
N SER A 21 7.52 -8.65 -12.70
CA SER A 21 6.86 -7.43 -13.13
C SER A 21 5.63 -7.14 -12.30
N ILE A 22 5.28 -5.87 -12.12
CA ILE A 22 4.10 -5.46 -11.37
C ILE A 22 2.82 -6.03 -11.99
N SER A 23 2.69 -5.97 -13.32
CA SER A 23 1.55 -6.57 -14.02
C SER A 23 1.44 -8.07 -13.76
N GLY A 24 2.54 -8.80 -13.89
CA GLY A 24 2.56 -10.25 -13.63
C GLY A 24 2.20 -10.62 -12.19
N LEU A 25 2.60 -9.81 -11.20
CA LEU A 25 2.23 -10.00 -9.80
C LEU A 25 0.71 -9.81 -9.60
N VAL A 26 0.15 -8.73 -10.14
CA VAL A 26 -1.29 -8.44 -10.03
C VAL A 26 -2.11 -9.50 -10.74
N ASP A 27 -1.75 -9.86 -11.98
CA ASP A 27 -2.46 -10.87 -12.77
C ASP A 27 -2.46 -12.23 -12.06
N LYS A 28 -1.33 -12.60 -11.46
CA LYS A 28 -1.22 -13.84 -10.69
C LYS A 28 -2.04 -13.81 -9.40
N ALA A 29 -2.10 -12.67 -8.71
CA ALA A 29 -2.95 -12.50 -7.54
C ALA A 29 -4.43 -12.66 -7.91
N ILE A 30 -4.88 -12.01 -8.98
CA ILE A 30 -6.25 -12.12 -9.50
C ILE A 30 -6.57 -13.56 -9.92
N ALA A 31 -5.67 -14.22 -10.66
CA ALA A 31 -5.82 -15.62 -11.05
C ALA A 31 -5.88 -16.57 -9.85
N GLY A 32 -5.23 -16.19 -8.73
CA GLY A 32 -5.30 -16.88 -7.43
C GLY A 32 -6.54 -16.51 -6.60
N SER A 33 -7.52 -15.80 -7.17
CA SER A 33 -8.73 -15.31 -6.47
C SER A 33 -8.45 -14.38 -5.29
N MET A 34 -7.34 -13.66 -5.33
CA MET A 34 -7.05 -12.59 -4.37
C MET A 34 -7.70 -11.29 -4.85
N HIS A 35 -8.24 -10.52 -3.91
CA HIS A 35 -8.88 -9.23 -4.19
C HIS A 35 -7.98 -8.04 -3.85
N SER A 36 -6.79 -8.30 -3.32
CA SER A 36 -5.85 -7.26 -2.90
C SER A 36 -4.41 -7.81 -2.84
N MET A 37 -3.45 -6.91 -2.92
CA MET A 37 -2.03 -7.20 -2.74
C MET A 37 -1.31 -5.93 -2.31
N ALA A 38 -0.32 -6.04 -1.44
CA ALA A 38 0.61 -4.95 -1.17
C ALA A 38 1.81 -4.99 -2.14
N LEU A 39 2.36 -3.81 -2.43
CA LEU A 39 3.68 -3.66 -3.03
C LEU A 39 4.60 -3.00 -2.01
N THR A 40 5.71 -3.66 -1.68
CA THR A 40 6.61 -3.29 -0.57
C THR A 40 8.07 -3.47 -0.98
N ASP A 41 8.48 -2.77 -2.04
CA ASP A 41 9.85 -2.86 -2.55
C ASP A 41 10.89 -2.40 -1.52
N HIS A 42 12.12 -2.91 -1.64
CA HIS A 42 13.24 -2.64 -0.74
C HIS A 42 13.66 -1.15 -0.75
N GLY A 43 13.40 -0.44 0.34
CA GLY A 43 13.87 0.91 0.60
C GLY A 43 13.43 1.95 -0.43
N ASN A 44 12.41 1.67 -1.23
CA ASN A 44 11.91 2.61 -2.23
C ASN A 44 10.41 2.41 -2.53
N MET A 45 9.82 3.43 -3.16
CA MET A 45 8.41 3.43 -3.61
C MET A 45 8.28 3.69 -5.11
N PHE A 46 9.32 3.39 -5.89
CA PHE A 46 9.36 3.71 -7.33
C PHE A 46 8.31 2.96 -8.14
N GLY A 47 7.96 1.73 -7.72
CA GLY A 47 6.94 0.91 -8.36
C GLY A 47 5.49 1.34 -8.09
N ILE A 48 5.24 2.16 -7.08
CA ILE A 48 3.87 2.47 -6.61
C ILE A 48 3.01 3.12 -7.70
N LYS A 49 3.55 4.09 -8.45
CA LYS A 49 2.80 4.74 -9.54
C LYS A 49 2.41 3.74 -10.64
N HIS A 50 3.33 2.88 -11.04
CA HIS A 50 3.07 1.82 -12.02
C HIS A 50 2.02 0.82 -11.50
N PHE A 51 2.12 0.42 -10.24
CA PHE A 51 1.16 -0.46 -9.58
C PHE A 51 -0.24 0.15 -9.54
N PHE A 52 -0.34 1.41 -9.12
CA PHE A 52 -1.59 2.15 -9.10
C PHE A 52 -2.23 2.23 -10.49
N ASP A 53 -1.49 2.66 -11.51
CA ASP A 53 -2.00 2.81 -12.87
C ASP A 53 -2.48 1.47 -13.46
N TYR A 54 -1.73 0.40 -13.23
CA TYR A 54 -2.09 -0.92 -13.71
C TYR A 54 -3.41 -1.40 -13.08
N VAL A 55 -3.55 -1.27 -11.76
CA VAL A 55 -4.78 -1.63 -11.04
C VAL A 55 -5.96 -0.74 -11.44
N CYS A 56 -5.75 0.56 -11.63
CA CYS A 56 -6.77 1.46 -12.15
C CYS A 56 -7.26 1.02 -13.54
N GLY A 57 -6.34 0.59 -14.41
CA GLY A 57 -6.68 0.05 -15.72
C GLY A 57 -7.60 -1.18 -15.65
N ILE A 58 -7.27 -2.13 -14.78
CA ILE A 58 -8.06 -3.36 -14.53
C ILE A 58 -9.45 -3.03 -13.96
N ASN A 59 -9.51 -2.12 -12.98
CA ASN A 59 -10.76 -1.76 -12.30
C ASN A 59 -11.68 -0.90 -13.16
N LYS A 60 -11.16 -0.16 -14.12
CA LYS A 60 -11.92 0.80 -14.94
C LYS A 60 -13.19 0.24 -15.59
N PRO A 61 -13.22 -0.93 -16.25
CA PRO A 61 -14.45 -1.49 -16.79
C PRO A 61 -15.46 -1.85 -15.71
N ILE A 62 -15.00 -2.38 -14.55
CA ILE A 62 -15.86 -2.75 -13.42
C ILE A 62 -16.49 -1.51 -12.80
N LEU A 63 -15.72 -0.43 -12.61
CA LEU A 63 -16.21 0.85 -12.09
C LEU A 63 -17.29 1.45 -12.99
N LYS A 64 -17.15 1.37 -14.33
CA LYS A 64 -18.20 1.82 -15.26
C LYS A 64 -19.50 1.02 -15.13
N GLU A 65 -19.41 -0.28 -14.84
CA GLU A 65 -20.61 -1.10 -14.60
C GLU A 65 -21.24 -0.72 -13.24
N ILE A 66 -20.44 -0.48 -12.21
CA ILE A 66 -20.88 0.00 -10.90
C ILE A 66 -21.63 1.33 -11.04
N GLU A 67 -21.06 2.31 -11.74
CA GLU A 67 -21.68 3.62 -11.99
C GLU A 67 -23.06 3.49 -12.64
N LYS A 68 -23.21 2.58 -13.63
CA LYS A 68 -24.50 2.31 -14.28
C LYS A 68 -25.53 1.73 -13.31
N ILE A 69 -25.13 0.78 -12.48
CA ILE A 69 -26.01 0.16 -11.47
C ILE A 69 -26.44 1.20 -10.43
N GLU A 70 -25.50 2.05 -9.98
CA GLU A 70 -25.80 3.13 -9.04
C GLU A 70 -26.76 4.17 -9.61
N LEU A 71 -26.67 4.46 -10.93
CA LEU A 71 -27.63 5.34 -11.60
C LEU A 71 -29.02 4.70 -11.65
N GLN A 72 -29.12 3.41 -12.02
CA GLN A 72 -30.39 2.67 -12.01
C GLN A 72 -31.01 2.61 -10.62
N LEU A 73 -30.23 2.38 -9.57
CA LEU A 73 -30.70 2.41 -8.19
C LEU A 73 -31.30 3.77 -7.80
N LYS A 74 -30.67 4.88 -8.23
CA LYS A 74 -31.21 6.23 -7.99
C LYS A 74 -32.54 6.45 -8.72
N GLU A 75 -32.67 5.99 -9.95
CA GLU A 75 -33.92 6.07 -10.74
C GLU A 75 -35.05 5.25 -10.11
N THR A 76 -34.75 4.01 -9.67
CA THR A 76 -35.72 3.13 -9.00
C THR A 76 -36.22 3.73 -7.67
N LEU A 77 -35.33 4.37 -6.91
CA LEU A 77 -35.69 5.09 -5.67
C LEU A 77 -36.65 6.26 -5.92
N THR A 78 -36.49 7.00 -7.02
CA THR A 78 -37.35 8.16 -7.33
C THR A 78 -38.74 7.76 -7.83
N THR A 79 -38.84 6.57 -8.44
CA THR A 79 -40.13 6.11 -9.01
C THR A 79 -40.99 5.29 -8.05
N HIS A 80 -40.49 4.90 -6.89
CA HIS A 80 -41.17 4.09 -5.85
C HIS A 80 -41.87 2.82 -6.36
N GLN A 81 -41.47 2.25 -7.51
CA GLN A 81 -42.30 1.29 -8.24
C GLN A 81 -41.95 -0.18 -8.06
N ASN A 82 -40.74 -0.56 -7.59
CA ASN A 82 -40.39 -1.98 -7.55
C ASN A 82 -39.34 -2.33 -6.49
N GLU A 83 -39.75 -2.78 -5.33
CA GLU A 83 -38.88 -3.21 -4.22
C GLU A 83 -38.00 -4.42 -4.62
N GLU A 84 -38.53 -5.38 -5.41
CA GLU A 84 -37.76 -6.55 -5.86
C GLU A 84 -36.64 -6.17 -6.81
N GLU A 85 -36.86 -5.22 -7.72
CA GLU A 85 -35.87 -4.71 -8.63
C GLU A 85 -34.76 -3.96 -7.87
N PHE A 86 -35.13 -3.15 -6.90
CA PHE A 86 -34.18 -2.43 -6.05
C PHE A 86 -33.26 -3.38 -5.29
N GLN A 87 -33.77 -4.43 -4.66
CA GLN A 87 -33.00 -5.45 -3.95
C GLN A 87 -32.08 -6.23 -4.91
N SER A 88 -32.56 -6.55 -6.10
CA SER A 88 -31.77 -7.21 -7.14
C SER A 88 -30.57 -6.35 -7.57
N LEU A 89 -30.80 -5.06 -7.81
CA LEU A 89 -29.72 -4.11 -8.17
C LEU A 89 -28.70 -3.92 -7.04
N GLN A 90 -29.14 -3.88 -5.77
CA GLN A 90 -28.24 -3.84 -4.62
C GLN A 90 -27.37 -5.10 -4.52
N GLY A 91 -27.96 -6.27 -4.76
CA GLY A 91 -27.23 -7.54 -4.82
C GLY A 91 -26.16 -7.50 -5.91
N LEU A 92 -26.53 -7.08 -7.13
CA LEU A 92 -25.62 -6.95 -8.26
C LEU A 92 -24.49 -5.95 -7.99
N LEU A 93 -24.79 -4.81 -7.36
CA LEU A 93 -23.81 -3.81 -6.97
C LEU A 93 -22.77 -4.40 -5.98
N SER A 94 -23.25 -5.13 -4.98
CA SER A 94 -22.39 -5.80 -4.00
C SER A 94 -21.45 -6.81 -4.68
N GLU A 95 -21.98 -7.63 -5.60
CA GLU A 95 -21.16 -8.60 -6.35
C GLU A 95 -20.11 -7.90 -7.23
N LYS A 96 -20.48 -6.82 -7.94
CA LYS A 96 -19.54 -6.05 -8.76
C LYS A 96 -18.42 -5.41 -7.94
N ARG A 97 -18.75 -4.84 -6.76
CA ARG A 97 -17.75 -4.27 -5.86
C ARG A 97 -16.73 -5.29 -5.35
N LYS A 98 -17.13 -6.55 -5.16
CA LYS A 98 -16.21 -7.64 -4.78
C LYS A 98 -15.19 -7.99 -5.87
N LEU A 99 -15.45 -7.65 -7.13
CA LEU A 99 -14.54 -7.90 -8.25
C LEU A 99 -13.41 -6.86 -8.33
N LEU A 100 -13.53 -5.73 -7.64
CA LEU A 100 -12.49 -4.69 -7.63
C LEU A 100 -11.22 -5.22 -6.93
N PHE A 101 -10.09 -5.05 -7.59
CA PHE A 101 -8.79 -5.33 -7.00
C PHE A 101 -8.29 -4.12 -6.22
N LYS A 102 -7.92 -4.31 -4.94
CA LYS A 102 -7.45 -3.24 -4.05
C LYS A 102 -5.92 -3.23 -3.98
N PRO A 103 -5.24 -2.18 -4.48
CA PRO A 103 -3.82 -2.00 -4.27
C PRO A 103 -3.56 -1.52 -2.84
N ILE A 104 -2.55 -2.08 -2.19
CA ILE A 104 -2.06 -1.64 -0.88
C ILE A 104 -0.65 -1.12 -1.09
N PHE A 105 -0.40 0.14 -0.70
CA PHE A 105 0.89 0.79 -0.91
C PHE A 105 1.74 0.68 0.34
N GLY A 106 2.99 0.27 0.16
CA GLY A 106 3.93 0.09 1.24
C GLY A 106 5.38 0.18 0.80
N CYS A 107 6.26 -0.04 1.75
CA CYS A 107 7.70 -0.12 1.53
C CYS A 107 8.29 -1.05 2.59
N GLU A 108 9.26 -1.86 2.21
CA GLU A 108 10.14 -2.52 3.16
C GLU A 108 11.29 -1.58 3.49
N VAL A 109 11.24 -0.98 4.67
CA VAL A 109 12.26 -0.04 5.14
C VAL A 109 13.32 -0.76 5.97
N TYR A 110 14.53 -0.17 6.05
CA TYR A 110 15.62 -0.67 6.85
C TYR A 110 15.73 0.16 8.13
N VAL A 111 15.60 -0.49 9.30
CA VAL A 111 15.72 0.18 10.60
C VAL A 111 17.14 0.03 11.14
N ALA A 112 17.79 1.13 11.49
CA ALA A 112 19.14 1.12 12.06
C ALA A 112 19.17 0.31 13.36
N ARG A 113 20.10 -0.64 13.43
CA ARG A 113 20.23 -1.54 14.60
C ARG A 113 20.83 -0.86 15.82
N THR A 114 20.36 -1.28 16.97
CA THR A 114 21.04 -1.01 18.23
C THR A 114 22.22 -1.96 18.37
N THR A 115 23.44 -1.44 18.49
CA THR A 115 24.69 -2.19 18.64
C THR A 115 25.56 -1.54 19.73
N ASN A 116 26.70 -2.14 20.08
CA ASN A 116 27.63 -1.53 21.01
C ASN A 116 28.18 -0.18 20.53
N SER A 117 28.38 -0.03 19.22
CA SER A 117 28.84 1.21 18.58
C SER A 117 27.69 2.16 18.25
N ASN A 118 26.45 1.68 18.23
CA ASN A 118 25.23 2.45 17.99
C ASN A 118 24.16 2.13 19.03
N PRO A 119 24.35 2.48 20.32
CA PRO A 119 23.44 2.07 21.40
C PRO A 119 22.01 2.64 21.27
N ASN A 120 21.84 3.69 20.52
CA ASN A 120 20.53 4.31 20.27
C ASN A 120 19.88 3.85 18.95
N GLY A 121 20.55 3.03 18.14
CA GLY A 121 20.06 2.64 16.83
C GLY A 121 19.90 3.82 15.86
N SER A 122 20.78 4.84 15.95
CA SER A 122 20.68 6.05 15.12
C SER A 122 21.04 5.77 13.66
N ARG A 123 20.27 6.34 12.72
CA ARG A 123 20.52 6.28 11.27
C ARG A 123 21.82 7.00 10.85
N PHE A 124 22.32 7.92 11.67
CA PHE A 124 23.54 8.70 11.39
C PHE A 124 24.84 7.94 11.67
N VAL A 125 24.78 6.85 12.44
CA VAL A 125 25.98 6.06 12.74
C VAL A 125 26.31 5.17 11.56
N LYS A 126 27.51 5.36 10.98
CA LYS A 126 28.00 4.71 9.74
C LYS A 126 29.23 3.85 10.01
N GLU A 127 29.16 2.97 11.01
CA GLU A 127 30.28 2.09 11.36
C GLU A 127 30.22 0.73 10.67
N PHE A 128 31.31 0.36 10.02
CA PHE A 128 31.42 -0.70 9.04
C PHE A 128 31.22 -2.13 9.59
N LYS A 129 31.35 -2.39 10.88
CA LYS A 129 31.48 -3.77 11.39
C LYS A 129 30.20 -4.41 11.92
N GLU A 130 29.21 -3.65 12.39
CA GLU A 130 28.11 -4.21 13.16
C GLU A 130 26.70 -3.87 12.62
N ASN A 131 26.60 -2.93 11.65
CA ASN A 131 25.28 -2.39 11.26
C ASN A 131 25.12 -2.28 9.73
N LEU A 132 25.39 -3.34 9.01
CA LEU A 132 25.54 -3.30 7.56
C LEU A 132 24.24 -3.02 6.80
N SER A 133 23.09 -3.54 7.22
CA SER A 133 21.84 -3.41 6.44
C SER A 133 20.64 -2.87 7.23
N GLY A 134 20.68 -2.91 8.55
CA GLY A 134 19.51 -2.65 9.38
C GLY A 134 18.58 -3.86 9.47
N ASP A 135 17.52 -3.72 10.26
CA ASP A 135 16.43 -4.68 10.33
C ASP A 135 15.32 -4.31 9.35
N HIS A 136 14.67 -5.29 8.75
CA HIS A 136 13.60 -5.05 7.80
C HIS A 136 12.27 -4.81 8.53
N LEU A 137 11.57 -3.77 8.13
CA LEU A 137 10.25 -3.43 8.64
C LEU A 137 9.31 -3.12 7.47
N ILE A 138 8.17 -3.80 7.42
CA ILE A 138 7.13 -3.52 6.43
C ILE A 138 6.22 -2.42 6.96
N LEU A 139 6.13 -1.33 6.20
CA LEU A 139 5.20 -0.24 6.44
C LEU A 139 4.16 -0.19 5.33
N LEU A 140 2.89 -0.10 5.71
CA LEU A 140 1.75 0.00 4.79
C LEU A 140 1.01 1.31 5.04
N ALA A 141 0.70 2.03 3.97
CA ALA A 141 -0.08 3.25 4.05
C ALA A 141 -1.58 2.92 4.21
N LYS A 142 -2.22 3.45 5.26
CA LYS A 142 -3.65 3.27 5.52
C LYS A 142 -4.51 4.14 4.57
N ASN A 143 -4.07 5.38 4.35
CA ASN A 143 -4.74 6.41 3.56
C ASN A 143 -3.73 7.32 2.83
N LEU A 144 -4.20 8.38 2.20
CA LEU A 144 -3.36 9.31 1.43
C LEU A 144 -2.33 10.03 2.32
N THR A 145 -2.70 10.41 3.54
CA THR A 145 -1.78 11.00 4.52
C THR A 145 -0.67 10.03 4.88
N GLY A 146 -1.01 8.78 5.17
CA GLY A 146 -0.03 7.72 5.42
C GLY A 146 0.90 7.46 4.22
N TYR A 147 0.39 7.57 3.00
CA TYR A 147 1.20 7.48 1.79
C TYR A 147 2.23 8.62 1.69
N HIS A 148 1.81 9.87 1.93
CA HIS A 148 2.72 11.02 1.91
C HIS A 148 3.78 10.91 3.01
N ASN A 149 3.41 10.47 4.21
CA ASN A 149 4.35 10.26 5.31
C ASN A 149 5.36 9.16 4.97
N LEU A 150 4.91 8.06 4.36
CA LEU A 150 5.80 7.00 3.93
C LEU A 150 6.78 7.48 2.84
N CYS A 151 6.32 8.30 1.89
CA CYS A 151 7.20 8.94 0.90
C CYS A 151 8.27 9.81 1.56
N LYS A 152 7.88 10.63 2.56
CA LYS A 152 8.79 11.49 3.32
C LYS A 152 9.81 10.64 4.10
N LEU A 153 9.34 9.61 4.80
CA LEU A 153 10.18 8.71 5.59
C LEU A 153 11.25 8.02 4.72
N VAL A 154 10.83 7.47 3.58
CA VAL A 154 11.75 6.83 2.62
C VAL A 154 12.75 7.84 2.04
N SER A 155 12.32 9.09 1.78
CA SER A 155 13.21 10.14 1.31
C SER A 155 14.26 10.50 2.36
N LEU A 156 13.87 10.65 3.63
CA LEU A 156 14.81 10.90 4.73
C LEU A 156 15.79 9.75 4.92
N ALA A 157 15.33 8.50 4.75
CA ALA A 157 16.21 7.34 4.80
C ALA A 157 17.34 7.43 3.77
N TRP A 158 17.04 7.89 2.55
CA TRP A 158 18.04 8.09 1.50
C TRP A 158 18.94 9.30 1.73
N ILE A 159 18.38 10.42 2.21
CA ILE A 159 19.14 11.67 2.36
C ILE A 159 20.07 11.60 3.59
N GLU A 160 19.59 11.07 4.71
CA GLU A 160 20.27 11.13 6.00
C GLU A 160 20.84 9.77 6.44
N GLY A 161 20.08 8.70 6.21
CA GLY A 161 20.34 7.36 6.74
C GLY A 161 21.06 6.43 5.77
N GLU A 162 21.42 6.88 4.56
CA GLU A 162 22.09 6.05 3.56
C GLU A 162 23.46 5.60 4.08
N TYR A 163 23.59 4.29 4.20
CA TYR A 163 24.86 3.58 4.44
C TYR A 163 24.70 2.12 4.00
N LEU A 164 25.11 1.79 2.79
CA LEU A 164 24.84 0.54 2.08
C LEU A 164 23.35 0.30 1.80
N ARG A 165 22.46 0.78 2.65
CA ARG A 165 21.01 0.77 2.55
C ARG A 165 20.42 2.07 3.10
N PRO A 166 19.27 2.54 2.60
CA PRO A 166 18.57 3.71 3.14
C PRO A 166 17.90 3.35 4.47
N ARG A 167 18.49 3.77 5.58
CA ARG A 167 18.02 3.39 6.94
C ARG A 167 17.21 4.51 7.59
N ILE A 168 16.18 4.09 8.28
CA ILE A 168 15.45 4.92 9.23
C ILE A 168 15.85 4.54 10.66
N ASP A 169 15.40 5.29 11.64
CA ASP A 169 15.52 4.97 13.05
C ASP A 169 14.20 5.21 13.82
N LYS A 170 14.20 4.87 15.09
CA LYS A 170 13.02 5.05 15.93
C LYS A 170 12.61 6.52 16.07
N GLU A 171 13.57 7.43 16.05
CA GLU A 171 13.31 8.86 16.20
C GLU A 171 12.39 9.39 15.10
N ILE A 172 12.72 9.13 13.82
CA ILE A 172 11.88 9.62 12.72
C ILE A 172 10.55 8.86 12.61
N LEU A 173 10.52 7.56 12.99
CA LEU A 173 9.26 6.81 13.08
C LEU A 173 8.32 7.40 14.14
N GLU A 174 8.83 7.75 15.33
CA GLU A 174 8.03 8.35 16.39
C GLU A 174 7.55 9.76 16.05
N GLN A 175 8.37 10.55 15.36
CA GLN A 175 7.97 11.88 14.89
C GLN A 175 6.82 11.79 13.88
N ASP A 176 6.90 10.90 12.90
CA ASP A 176 5.84 10.69 11.92
C ASP A 176 4.56 10.13 12.58
N LEU A 177 4.69 9.20 13.56
CA LEU A 177 3.54 8.69 14.31
C LEU A 177 2.87 9.77 15.18
N LYS A 178 3.63 10.63 15.85
CA LYS A 178 3.07 11.76 16.62
C LYS A 178 2.33 12.73 15.71
N HIS A 179 2.91 13.07 14.57
CA HIS A 179 2.26 13.96 13.61
C HIS A 179 0.95 13.34 13.05
N LEU A 180 0.91 12.03 12.85
CA LEU A 180 -0.30 11.31 12.46
C LEU A 180 -1.39 11.38 13.54
N ILE A 181 -1.03 11.22 14.82
CA ILE A 181 -1.97 11.27 15.95
C ILE A 181 -2.51 12.68 16.14
N GLU A 182 -1.67 13.70 16.03
CA GLU A 182 -2.03 15.11 16.21
C GLU A 182 -2.92 15.65 15.08
N ASN A 183 -2.82 15.11 13.86
CA ASN A 183 -3.59 15.53 12.68
C ASN A 183 -4.66 14.54 12.25
N TYR A 184 -4.94 13.53 13.08
CA TYR A 184 -6.02 12.60 12.81
C TYR A 184 -7.37 13.27 13.07
N SER A 185 -8.08 13.65 12.02
CA SER A 185 -9.48 14.04 12.09
C SER A 185 -10.36 12.83 11.78
N GLU A 186 -11.49 12.70 12.45
CA GLU A 186 -12.48 11.60 12.25
C GLU A 186 -13.06 11.58 10.82
N GLU A 187 -12.76 12.59 9.98
CA GLU A 187 -13.18 12.69 8.58
C GLU A 187 -12.36 11.79 7.61
N ASP A 188 -11.30 11.13 8.09
CA ASP A 188 -10.44 10.26 7.29
C ASP A 188 -10.86 8.77 7.31
N GLU A 189 -12.05 8.44 7.86
CA GLU A 189 -12.66 7.11 7.81
C GLU A 189 -13.53 6.94 6.55
#